data_41adf7a6474c42cffb78d86f12eefacd
#
_entry.id   41adf7a6474c42cffb78d86f12eefacd
#
_cell.length_a   1.000
_cell.length_b   1.000
_cell.length_c   1.000
_cell.angle_alpha   90.00
_cell.angle_beta   90.00
_cell.angle_gamma   90.00
#
_symmetry.space_group_name_H-M   'P 1'
#
loop_
_entity.id
_entity.type
_entity.pdbx_description
1 polymer ?
#
loop_
_entity_poly.entity_id
_entity_poly.type
_entity_poly.pdbx_seq_one_letter_code
_entity_poly.pdbx_strand_id
1 'polypeptide(L)'
;MKVEEMKILSNSVEVSAMNFSYEGQIPIFANFSLKITPGSRCLLVGANGSGKTTLLKILGGKHMVGGKDVVRVLNSSAFHDTQLVCSGNLSYLGGSWSKTIGCAGEIPLQGDFSAKHMIFGVEGVDPVRREKLIDLLDIDLQWRMHKVSDGQRRRVQICMGLLHPFQVLLLDEVTVDLDVVARLDLLDFFKEECEERGATIVYATHIFDGLETWATDLAYIQDGELRKSEKLSGLQELKTATNLLSVVESWLRAETKRESKKLMASVSSIRKASPFDNSPFRSSRHMAYYR
;
A
#
# COMPACT_ATOMS: atom_id res chain seq x y z
N MET A 1 10.87 -28.34 -31.47
CA MET A 1 10.91 -27.04 -30.77
C MET A 1 9.47 -26.55 -30.68
N LYS A 2 8.82 -26.71 -29.51
CA LYS A 2 7.52 -26.09 -29.26
C LYS A 2 7.79 -24.63 -28.88
N VAL A 3 7.30 -23.72 -29.71
CA VAL A 3 7.19 -22.31 -29.34
C VAL A 3 6.10 -22.26 -28.27
N GLU A 4 6.48 -22.07 -27.00
CA GLU A 4 5.52 -21.71 -25.96
C GLU A 4 4.91 -20.36 -26.36
N GLU A 5 3.65 -20.36 -26.69
CA GLU A 5 2.87 -19.14 -26.84
C GLU A 5 2.97 -18.38 -25.51
N MET A 6 3.75 -17.33 -25.52
CA MET A 6 3.82 -16.37 -24.42
C MET A 6 2.45 -15.73 -24.29
N LYS A 7 1.63 -16.26 -23.38
CA LYS A 7 0.29 -15.78 -23.07
C LYS A 7 0.43 -14.33 -22.60
N ILE A 8 0.16 -13.38 -23.48
CA ILE A 8 0.20 -11.94 -23.15
C ILE A 8 -0.75 -11.76 -21.96
N LEU A 9 -0.20 -11.42 -20.81
CA LEU A 9 -0.96 -11.07 -19.62
C LEU A 9 -1.81 -9.84 -19.94
N SER A 10 -3.12 -9.97 -19.95
CA SER A 10 -4.02 -8.84 -20.16
C SER A 10 -3.95 -7.85 -18.98
N ASN A 11 -3.80 -8.36 -17.75
CA ASN A 11 -3.65 -7.58 -16.52
C ASN A 11 -2.65 -8.24 -15.58
N SER A 12 -1.82 -7.46 -14.90
CA SER A 12 -0.95 -7.97 -13.82
C SER A 12 -1.73 -8.16 -12.53
N VAL A 13 -2.75 -7.31 -12.29
CA VAL A 13 -3.65 -7.41 -11.15
C VAL A 13 -5.08 -7.33 -11.66
N GLU A 14 -5.94 -8.24 -11.21
CA GLU A 14 -7.36 -8.26 -11.51
C GLU A 14 -8.17 -8.59 -10.26
N VAL A 15 -9.07 -7.69 -9.91
CA VAL A 15 -10.05 -7.85 -8.83
C VAL A 15 -11.43 -7.74 -9.44
N SER A 16 -12.30 -8.73 -9.20
CA SER A 16 -13.61 -8.82 -9.82
C SER A 16 -14.71 -8.96 -8.76
N ALA A 17 -15.56 -7.94 -8.65
CA ALA A 17 -16.73 -7.91 -7.77
C ALA A 17 -16.43 -8.38 -6.32
N MET A 18 -15.31 -7.96 -5.78
CA MET A 18 -14.83 -8.35 -4.46
C MET A 18 -15.69 -7.77 -3.34
N ASN A 19 -16.04 -8.63 -2.38
CA ASN A 19 -16.64 -8.22 -1.12
C ASN A 19 -15.74 -8.64 0.02
N PHE A 20 -15.44 -7.73 0.95
CA PHE A 20 -14.57 -8.03 2.09
C PHE A 20 -14.98 -7.24 3.34
N SER A 21 -14.99 -7.94 4.48
CA SER A 21 -15.10 -7.37 5.81
C SER A 21 -14.18 -8.12 6.77
N TYR A 22 -13.62 -7.43 7.77
CA TYR A 22 -13.04 -8.12 8.91
C TYR A 22 -14.15 -8.70 9.78
N GLU A 23 -13.84 -9.77 10.52
CA GLU A 23 -14.79 -10.43 11.39
C GLU A 23 -15.43 -9.43 12.39
N GLY A 24 -16.75 -9.41 12.43
CA GLY A 24 -17.51 -8.51 13.32
C GLY A 24 -17.51 -7.03 12.93
N GLN A 25 -16.96 -6.66 11.74
CA GLN A 25 -16.92 -5.28 11.28
C GLN A 25 -17.81 -5.04 10.07
N ILE A 26 -18.12 -3.77 9.82
CA ILE A 26 -18.81 -3.34 8.59
C ILE A 26 -17.97 -3.67 7.36
N PRO A 27 -18.59 -3.98 6.21
CA PRO A 27 -17.87 -4.23 4.97
C PRO A 27 -16.93 -3.08 4.58
N ILE A 28 -15.68 -3.42 4.27
CA ILE A 28 -14.70 -2.47 3.75
C ILE A 28 -14.86 -2.34 2.24
N PHE A 29 -15.07 -3.47 1.55
CA PHE A 29 -15.32 -3.51 0.11
C PHE A 29 -16.66 -4.16 -0.18
N ALA A 30 -17.43 -3.55 -1.10
CA ALA A 30 -18.68 -4.08 -1.63
C ALA A 30 -18.66 -3.97 -3.15
N ASN A 31 -18.65 -5.12 -3.85
CA ASN A 31 -18.59 -5.20 -5.31
C ASN A 31 -17.41 -4.44 -5.93
N PHE A 32 -16.24 -4.47 -5.27
CA PHE A 32 -15.04 -3.75 -5.70
C PHE A 32 -14.39 -4.47 -6.89
N SER A 33 -14.05 -3.72 -7.94
CA SER A 33 -13.33 -4.23 -9.10
C SER A 33 -12.21 -3.29 -9.50
N LEU A 34 -11.02 -3.87 -9.84
CA LEU A 34 -9.84 -3.14 -10.23
C LEU A 34 -9.03 -3.96 -11.23
N LYS A 35 -8.50 -3.32 -12.27
CA LYS A 35 -7.57 -3.93 -13.24
C LYS A 35 -6.36 -3.06 -13.40
N ILE A 36 -5.16 -3.66 -13.34
CA ILE A 36 -3.88 -2.98 -13.53
C ILE A 36 -3.10 -3.72 -14.61
N THR A 37 -2.67 -2.99 -15.63
CA THR A 37 -1.92 -3.55 -16.76
C THR A 37 -0.46 -3.81 -16.40
N PRO A 38 0.24 -4.74 -17.09
CA PRO A 38 1.66 -4.97 -16.92
C PRO A 38 2.49 -3.69 -17.14
N GLY A 39 3.59 -3.54 -16.38
CA GLY A 39 4.49 -2.40 -16.49
C GLY A 39 3.97 -1.11 -15.88
N SER A 40 2.77 -1.11 -15.27
CA SER A 40 2.20 0.08 -14.64
C SER A 40 2.84 0.41 -13.31
N ARG A 41 2.99 1.71 -13.03
CA ARG A 41 3.25 2.29 -11.71
C ARG A 41 1.95 2.92 -11.23
N CYS A 42 1.09 2.10 -10.63
CA CYS A 42 -0.26 2.49 -10.20
C CYS A 42 -0.24 3.10 -8.81
N LEU A 43 -0.62 4.38 -8.72
CA LEU A 43 -0.78 5.07 -7.45
C LEU A 43 -2.17 4.81 -6.86
N LEU A 44 -2.21 4.26 -5.65
CA LEU A 44 -3.43 3.98 -4.93
C LEU A 44 -3.73 5.11 -3.94
N VAL A 45 -4.78 5.86 -4.21
CA VAL A 45 -5.15 7.10 -3.50
C VAL A 45 -6.50 6.93 -2.79
N GLY A 46 -6.67 7.61 -1.66
CA GLY A 46 -7.92 7.63 -0.89
C GLY A 46 -7.69 8.11 0.53
N ALA A 47 -8.76 8.45 1.24
CA ALA A 47 -8.71 8.86 2.64
C ALA A 47 -8.16 7.77 3.56
N ASN A 48 -7.80 8.14 4.80
CA ASN A 48 -7.50 7.15 5.83
C ASN A 48 -8.75 6.31 6.11
N GLY A 49 -8.57 4.97 6.18
CA GLY A 49 -9.69 4.06 6.33
C GLY A 49 -10.42 3.67 5.04
N SER A 50 -10.09 4.24 3.87
CA SER A 50 -10.74 3.89 2.60
C SER A 50 -10.46 2.46 2.12
N GLY A 51 -9.55 1.71 2.77
CA GLY A 51 -9.25 0.31 2.47
C GLY A 51 -7.94 0.07 1.70
N LYS A 52 -7.09 1.08 1.42
CA LYS A 52 -5.83 0.91 0.66
C LYS A 52 -4.94 -0.21 1.19
N THR A 53 -4.58 -0.15 2.47
CA THR A 53 -3.77 -1.19 3.14
C THR A 53 -4.45 -2.57 3.10
N THR A 54 -5.77 -2.61 3.29
CA THR A 54 -6.54 -3.86 3.21
C THR A 54 -6.50 -4.44 1.79
N LEU A 55 -6.69 -3.60 0.76
CA LEU A 55 -6.56 -4.02 -0.64
C LEU A 55 -5.17 -4.58 -0.93
N LEU A 56 -4.10 -3.88 -0.55
CA LEU A 56 -2.74 -4.35 -0.75
C LEU A 56 -2.46 -5.68 -0.03
N LYS A 57 -2.97 -5.85 1.19
CA LYS A 57 -2.88 -7.14 1.91
C LYS A 57 -3.64 -8.27 1.23
N ILE A 58 -4.80 -7.98 0.65
CA ILE A 58 -5.59 -8.95 -0.13
C ILE A 58 -4.83 -9.34 -1.40
N LEU A 59 -4.30 -8.37 -2.15
CA LEU A 59 -3.48 -8.60 -3.34
C LEU A 59 -2.20 -9.37 -3.01
N GLY A 60 -1.61 -9.13 -1.84
CA GLY A 60 -0.45 -9.85 -1.31
C GLY A 60 -0.76 -11.24 -0.74
N GLY A 61 -1.99 -11.74 -0.92
CA GLY A 61 -2.39 -13.08 -0.47
C GLY A 61 -2.52 -13.24 1.05
N LYS A 62 -2.59 -12.14 1.82
CA LYS A 62 -2.66 -12.19 3.29
C LYS A 62 -4.08 -12.40 3.82
N HIS A 63 -5.10 -12.18 3.00
CA HIS A 63 -6.51 -12.36 3.34
C HIS A 63 -7.23 -13.15 2.24
N MET A 64 -7.99 -14.17 2.64
CA MET A 64 -8.85 -14.91 1.73
C MET A 64 -10.10 -14.09 1.40
N VAL A 65 -10.42 -14.00 0.11
CA VAL A 65 -11.60 -13.28 -0.36
C VAL A 65 -12.30 -14.06 -1.46
N GLY A 66 -13.50 -14.52 -1.16
CA GLY A 66 -14.35 -15.21 -2.14
C GLY A 66 -13.72 -16.46 -2.78
N GLY A 67 -14.04 -16.71 -4.04
CA GLY A 67 -13.48 -17.81 -4.82
C GLY A 67 -12.10 -17.48 -5.42
N LYS A 68 -11.48 -18.51 -6.03
CA LYS A 68 -10.12 -18.43 -6.60
C LYS A 68 -9.95 -17.35 -7.68
N ASP A 69 -11.03 -16.96 -8.36
CA ASP A 69 -11.00 -16.01 -9.47
C ASP A 69 -11.36 -14.58 -9.10
N VAL A 70 -11.73 -14.33 -7.82
CA VAL A 70 -12.12 -12.99 -7.35
C VAL A 70 -10.92 -12.03 -7.31
N VAL A 71 -9.76 -12.53 -6.86
CA VAL A 71 -8.52 -11.75 -6.80
C VAL A 71 -7.40 -12.53 -7.46
N ARG A 72 -6.92 -12.02 -8.59
CA ARG A 72 -5.85 -12.62 -9.38
C ARG A 72 -4.68 -11.66 -9.52
N VAL A 73 -3.49 -12.18 -9.32
CA VAL A 73 -2.23 -11.52 -9.59
C VAL A 73 -1.41 -12.41 -10.53
N LEU A 74 -0.92 -11.88 -11.63
CA LEU A 74 -0.20 -12.63 -12.67
C LEU A 74 -0.99 -13.87 -13.16
N ASN A 75 -2.30 -13.73 -13.30
CA ASN A 75 -3.25 -14.79 -13.63
C ASN A 75 -3.41 -15.94 -12.61
N SER A 76 -2.76 -15.84 -11.46
CA SER A 76 -2.85 -16.78 -10.35
C SER A 76 -3.72 -16.22 -9.22
N SER A 77 -4.36 -17.10 -8.45
CA SER A 77 -5.13 -16.68 -7.29
C SER A 77 -4.21 -16.14 -6.20
N ALA A 78 -4.38 -14.87 -5.80
CA ALA A 78 -3.49 -14.21 -4.86
C ALA A 78 -3.37 -14.96 -3.52
N PHE A 79 -4.44 -15.56 -3.00
CA PHE A 79 -4.43 -16.27 -1.72
C PHE A 79 -4.12 -17.77 -1.85
N HIS A 80 -4.65 -18.44 -2.89
CA HIS A 80 -4.58 -19.91 -2.98
C HIS A 80 -3.30 -20.41 -3.66
N ASP A 81 -2.64 -19.58 -4.46
CA ASP A 81 -1.41 -19.94 -5.15
C ASP A 81 -0.19 -19.41 -4.40
N THR A 82 0.30 -20.21 -3.45
CA THR A 82 1.48 -19.85 -2.64
C THR A 82 2.75 -19.73 -3.45
N GLN A 83 2.84 -20.38 -4.62
CA GLN A 83 3.99 -20.27 -5.53
C GLN A 83 4.22 -18.82 -5.98
N LEU A 84 3.15 -18.04 -6.12
CA LEU A 84 3.22 -16.64 -6.50
C LEU A 84 4.12 -15.80 -5.55
N VAL A 85 4.01 -16.06 -4.25
CA VAL A 85 4.83 -15.40 -3.23
C VAL A 85 6.18 -16.10 -3.05
N CYS A 86 6.20 -17.45 -2.99
CA CYS A 86 7.42 -18.23 -2.78
C CYS A 86 8.43 -18.07 -3.91
N SER A 87 7.98 -17.85 -5.15
CA SER A 87 8.87 -17.58 -6.30
C SER A 87 9.46 -16.17 -6.32
N GLY A 88 9.00 -15.26 -5.43
CA GLY A 88 9.38 -13.86 -5.43
C GLY A 88 8.64 -13.01 -6.50
N ASN A 89 7.80 -13.61 -7.35
CA ASN A 89 7.09 -12.88 -8.40
C ASN A 89 6.14 -11.82 -7.85
N LEU A 90 5.54 -12.07 -6.68
CA LEU A 90 4.73 -11.11 -5.94
C LEU A 90 5.43 -10.74 -4.63
N SER A 91 5.74 -9.47 -4.46
CA SER A 91 6.34 -8.94 -3.24
C SER A 91 5.44 -7.88 -2.61
N TYR A 92 5.35 -7.88 -1.28
CA TYR A 92 4.63 -6.89 -0.49
C TYR A 92 5.57 -6.24 0.53
N LEU A 93 5.71 -4.94 0.41
CA LEU A 93 6.43 -4.11 1.37
C LEU A 93 5.43 -3.18 2.06
N GLY A 94 5.27 -3.33 3.37
CA GLY A 94 4.35 -2.51 4.15
C GLY A 94 4.56 -2.72 5.64
N GLY A 95 4.15 -1.73 6.43
CA GLY A 95 4.38 -1.73 7.86
C GLY A 95 5.87 -1.55 8.24
N SER A 96 6.13 -1.11 9.44
CA SER A 96 7.47 -1.08 10.04
C SER A 96 7.73 -2.39 10.80
N TRP A 97 8.98 -2.86 10.84
CA TRP A 97 9.34 -3.94 11.72
C TRP A 97 9.15 -3.52 13.18
N SER A 98 8.28 -4.23 13.88
CA SER A 98 8.04 -3.99 15.30
C SER A 98 9.20 -4.46 16.16
N LYS A 99 9.48 -3.72 17.24
CA LYS A 99 10.39 -4.19 18.31
C LYS A 99 9.73 -5.22 19.22
N THR A 100 8.44 -5.47 19.05
CA THR A 100 7.64 -6.34 19.92
C THR A 100 7.73 -7.79 19.48
N ILE A 101 8.00 -8.69 20.42
CA ILE A 101 8.04 -10.13 20.17
C ILE A 101 6.61 -10.65 19.98
N GLY A 102 6.37 -11.48 18.99
CA GLY A 102 5.26 -12.42 19.01
C GLY A 102 4.28 -12.44 17.85
N CYS A 103 4.51 -11.74 16.75
CA CYS A 103 3.70 -11.94 15.55
C CYS A 103 4.38 -12.93 14.60
N ALA A 104 3.64 -13.94 14.14
CA ALA A 104 4.14 -14.90 13.16
C ALA A 104 4.58 -14.19 11.87
N GLY A 105 5.84 -14.36 11.47
CA GLY A 105 6.44 -13.76 10.28
C GLY A 105 7.21 -12.46 10.53
N GLU A 106 7.31 -11.95 11.76
CA GLU A 106 8.19 -10.84 12.12
C GLU A 106 9.57 -11.34 12.58
N ILE A 107 10.62 -10.67 12.10
CA ILE A 107 11.98 -10.95 12.54
C ILE A 107 12.12 -10.42 13.97
N PRO A 108 12.57 -11.24 14.94
CA PRO A 108 12.78 -10.79 16.31
C PRO A 108 13.94 -9.81 16.35
N LEU A 109 13.68 -8.51 16.28
CA LEU A 109 14.69 -7.44 16.32
C LEU A 109 15.40 -7.31 17.68
N GLN A 110 15.07 -8.14 18.65
CA GLN A 110 15.78 -8.23 19.93
C GLN A 110 17.08 -9.03 19.85
N GLY A 111 17.27 -9.82 18.78
CA GLY A 111 18.55 -10.48 18.50
C GLY A 111 19.63 -9.49 18.07
N ASP A 112 20.90 -9.78 18.39
CA ASP A 112 22.04 -8.97 17.96
C ASP A 112 22.43 -9.31 16.50
N PHE A 113 21.55 -8.96 15.54
CA PHE A 113 21.79 -9.15 14.12
C PHE A 113 22.34 -7.88 13.48
N SER A 114 23.40 -8.03 12.66
CA SER A 114 23.88 -6.93 11.82
C SER A 114 23.11 -6.87 10.51
N ALA A 115 23.07 -5.68 9.87
CA ALA A 115 22.54 -5.50 8.53
C ALA A 115 23.21 -6.46 7.53
N LYS A 116 24.53 -6.64 7.66
CA LYS A 116 25.30 -7.61 6.85
C LYS A 116 24.73 -9.03 6.99
N HIS A 117 24.52 -9.49 8.23
CA HIS A 117 24.01 -10.84 8.48
C HIS A 117 22.63 -11.05 7.83
N MET A 118 21.75 -10.06 7.95
CA MET A 118 20.41 -10.16 7.40
C MET A 118 20.40 -10.12 5.86
N ILE A 119 21.13 -9.18 5.25
CA ILE A 119 21.14 -9.00 3.80
C ILE A 119 21.87 -10.14 3.09
N PHE A 120 23.01 -10.59 3.63
CA PHE A 120 23.81 -11.68 3.04
C PHE A 120 23.30 -13.07 3.41
N GLY A 121 22.43 -13.19 4.43
CA GLY A 121 21.75 -14.42 4.79
C GLY A 121 20.63 -14.81 3.82
N VAL A 122 20.20 -13.92 2.91
CA VAL A 122 19.21 -14.25 1.88
C VAL A 122 19.90 -14.98 0.73
N GLU A 123 19.49 -16.22 0.49
CA GLU A 123 20.07 -17.08 -0.55
C GLU A 123 19.57 -16.73 -1.96
N GLY A 124 20.35 -17.09 -2.98
CA GLY A 124 19.95 -16.94 -4.38
C GLY A 124 19.88 -15.50 -4.91
N VAL A 125 20.44 -14.53 -4.18
CA VAL A 125 20.45 -13.12 -4.55
C VAL A 125 21.59 -12.83 -5.51
N ASP A 126 21.29 -12.12 -6.61
CA ASP A 126 22.30 -11.57 -7.51
C ASP A 126 23.21 -10.56 -6.74
N PRO A 127 24.54 -10.78 -6.72
CA PRO A 127 25.46 -9.87 -6.03
C PRO A 127 25.40 -8.43 -6.53
N VAL A 128 25.26 -8.21 -7.84
CA VAL A 128 25.19 -6.87 -8.43
C VAL A 128 23.95 -6.11 -7.94
N ARG A 129 22.79 -6.81 -7.91
CA ARG A 129 21.56 -6.24 -7.40
C ARG A 129 21.66 -5.93 -5.89
N ARG A 130 22.29 -6.83 -5.13
CA ARG A 130 22.52 -6.62 -3.68
C ARG A 130 23.34 -5.37 -3.40
N GLU A 131 24.48 -5.22 -4.08
CA GLU A 131 25.36 -4.06 -3.93
C GLU A 131 24.63 -2.78 -4.35
N LYS A 132 23.94 -2.76 -5.50
CA LYS A 132 23.13 -1.62 -5.96
C LYS A 132 22.11 -1.19 -4.88
N LEU A 133 21.44 -2.12 -4.23
CA LEU A 133 20.44 -1.80 -3.20
C LEU A 133 21.08 -1.31 -1.88
N ILE A 134 22.24 -1.84 -1.50
CA ILE A 134 22.99 -1.38 -0.32
C ILE A 134 23.42 0.07 -0.52
N ASP A 135 24.00 0.39 -1.67
CA ASP A 135 24.46 1.73 -2.02
C ASP A 135 23.29 2.72 -2.14
N LEU A 136 22.24 2.35 -2.88
CA LEU A 136 21.04 3.16 -3.07
C LEU A 136 20.35 3.54 -1.76
N LEU A 137 20.33 2.62 -0.79
CA LEU A 137 19.69 2.84 0.49
C LEU A 137 20.67 3.31 1.58
N ASP A 138 21.93 3.59 1.22
CA ASP A 138 22.98 4.05 2.13
C ASP A 138 23.03 3.20 3.41
N ILE A 139 23.20 1.88 3.25
CA ILE A 139 23.18 0.92 4.35
C ILE A 139 24.60 0.65 4.83
N ASP A 140 24.89 0.99 6.08
CA ASP A 140 26.10 0.51 6.74
C ASP A 140 25.89 -0.94 7.20
N LEU A 141 26.67 -1.85 6.64
CA LEU A 141 26.61 -3.29 6.94
C LEU A 141 26.94 -3.63 8.40
N GLN A 142 27.55 -2.72 9.16
CA GLN A 142 27.85 -2.88 10.59
C GLN A 142 26.66 -2.50 11.49
N TRP A 143 25.61 -1.91 10.96
CA TRP A 143 24.42 -1.56 11.74
C TRP A 143 23.89 -2.75 12.50
N ARG A 144 23.62 -2.57 13.79
CA ARG A 144 22.98 -3.56 14.67
C ARG A 144 21.50 -3.25 14.77
N MET A 145 20.64 -4.16 14.32
CA MET A 145 19.19 -3.92 14.14
C MET A 145 18.48 -3.47 15.42
N HIS A 146 18.96 -3.86 16.60
CA HIS A 146 18.40 -3.44 17.88
C HIS A 146 18.85 -2.03 18.33
N LYS A 147 19.92 -1.44 17.70
CA LYS A 147 20.49 -0.15 18.07
C LYS A 147 20.22 0.97 17.08
N VAL A 148 19.80 0.63 15.85
CA VAL A 148 19.59 1.63 14.79
C VAL A 148 18.28 2.38 14.95
N SER A 149 18.19 3.55 14.31
CA SER A 149 16.97 4.35 14.19
C SER A 149 15.90 3.61 13.38
N ASP A 150 14.65 4.07 13.47
CA ASP A 150 13.54 3.48 12.69
C ASP A 150 13.75 3.67 11.19
N GLY A 151 14.28 4.83 10.75
CA GLY A 151 14.64 5.07 9.35
C GLY A 151 15.74 4.13 8.84
N GLN A 152 16.82 3.93 9.62
CA GLN A 152 17.89 2.97 9.27
C GLN A 152 17.34 1.53 9.19
N ARG A 153 16.49 1.14 10.12
CA ARG A 153 15.82 -0.17 10.11
C ARG A 153 14.93 -0.32 8.89
N ARG A 154 14.21 0.75 8.53
CA ARG A 154 13.34 0.79 7.34
C ARG A 154 14.13 0.59 6.06
N ARG A 155 15.31 1.21 5.92
CA ARG A 155 16.20 1.02 4.77
C ARG A 155 16.62 -0.44 4.63
N VAL A 156 17.03 -1.11 5.71
CA VAL A 156 17.38 -2.55 5.68
C VAL A 156 16.16 -3.42 5.32
N GLN A 157 14.99 -3.10 5.85
CA GLN A 157 13.74 -3.81 5.52
C GLN A 157 13.40 -3.69 4.03
N ILE A 158 13.50 -2.50 3.47
CA ILE A 158 13.26 -2.25 2.04
C ILE A 158 14.28 -3.02 1.21
N CYS A 159 15.57 -2.92 1.54
CA CYS A 159 16.64 -3.66 0.87
C CYS A 159 16.30 -5.15 0.80
N MET A 160 16.03 -5.79 1.94
CA MET A 160 15.71 -7.21 2.00
C MET A 160 14.50 -7.61 1.14
N GLY A 161 13.46 -6.77 1.13
CA GLY A 161 12.26 -7.02 0.31
C GLY A 161 12.48 -6.85 -1.19
N LEU A 162 13.57 -6.21 -1.61
CA LEU A 162 13.92 -5.94 -3.01
C LEU A 162 15.09 -6.79 -3.53
N LEU A 163 15.72 -7.62 -2.68
CA LEU A 163 16.88 -8.45 -3.07
C LEU A 163 16.56 -9.39 -4.24
N HIS A 164 15.39 -10.01 -4.23
CA HIS A 164 14.92 -10.79 -5.36
C HIS A 164 14.15 -9.93 -6.36
N PRO A 165 14.30 -10.20 -7.66
CA PRO A 165 13.48 -9.56 -8.68
C PRO A 165 12.00 -9.94 -8.51
N PHE A 166 11.11 -9.02 -8.84
CA PHE A 166 9.66 -9.20 -8.73
C PHE A 166 8.98 -8.90 -10.06
N GLN A 167 7.79 -9.44 -10.28
CA GLN A 167 6.89 -9.07 -11.40
C GLN A 167 5.78 -8.12 -10.91
N VAL A 168 5.31 -8.30 -9.67
CA VAL A 168 4.38 -7.37 -9.02
C VAL A 168 4.91 -6.99 -7.65
N LEU A 169 4.99 -5.68 -7.40
CA LEU A 169 5.40 -5.12 -6.12
C LEU A 169 4.27 -4.28 -5.53
N LEU A 170 3.89 -4.60 -4.30
CA LEU A 170 2.87 -3.90 -3.54
C LEU A 170 3.55 -3.08 -2.44
N LEU A 171 3.38 -1.77 -2.47
CA LEU A 171 4.01 -0.82 -1.56
C LEU A 171 2.96 -0.13 -0.69
N ASP A 172 3.07 -0.26 0.62
CA ASP A 172 2.15 0.33 1.59
C ASP A 172 2.91 1.27 2.53
N GLU A 173 2.85 2.59 2.24
CA GLU A 173 3.51 3.68 3.00
C GLU A 173 5.03 3.47 3.18
N VAL A 174 5.71 2.93 2.16
CA VAL A 174 7.10 2.45 2.29
C VAL A 174 8.10 3.56 2.52
N THR A 175 7.86 4.77 1.98
CA THR A 175 8.86 5.86 1.96
C THR A 175 8.67 6.90 3.06
N VAL A 176 7.74 6.70 3.99
CA VAL A 176 7.44 7.69 5.05
C VAL A 176 8.64 7.97 5.95
N ASP A 177 9.43 6.94 6.25
CA ASP A 177 10.60 7.02 7.15
C ASP A 177 11.93 7.29 6.41
N LEU A 178 11.88 7.56 5.10
CA LEU A 178 13.05 7.88 4.29
C LEU A 178 13.21 9.40 4.14
N ASP A 179 14.46 9.85 4.07
CA ASP A 179 14.75 11.21 3.64
C ASP A 179 14.44 11.41 2.15
N VAL A 180 14.48 12.66 1.71
CA VAL A 180 14.07 13.05 0.35
C VAL A 180 14.93 12.37 -0.71
N VAL A 181 16.26 12.28 -0.48
CA VAL A 181 17.20 11.72 -1.47
C VAL A 181 16.97 10.23 -1.61
N ALA A 182 17.00 9.47 -0.52
CA ALA A 182 16.76 8.03 -0.53
C ALA A 182 15.38 7.67 -1.11
N ARG A 183 14.37 8.54 -0.90
CA ARG A 183 13.04 8.37 -1.50
C ARG A 183 13.08 8.52 -3.01
N LEU A 184 13.73 9.56 -3.53
CA LEU A 184 13.82 9.79 -4.98
C LEU A 184 14.62 8.68 -5.67
N ASP A 185 15.77 8.30 -5.12
CA ASP A 185 16.59 7.21 -5.64
C ASP A 185 15.82 5.89 -5.68
N LEU A 186 15.02 5.62 -4.64
CA LEU A 186 14.16 4.43 -4.60
C LEU A 186 13.04 4.48 -5.65
N LEU A 187 12.44 5.65 -5.89
CA LEU A 187 11.43 5.83 -6.94
C LEU A 187 12.04 5.64 -8.35
N ASP A 188 13.26 6.12 -8.57
CA ASP A 188 13.98 5.91 -9.82
C ASP A 188 14.32 4.42 -10.03
N PHE A 189 14.77 3.72 -9.00
CA PHE A 189 14.94 2.28 -9.03
C PHE A 189 13.66 1.54 -9.41
N PHE A 190 12.53 1.91 -8.81
CA PHE A 190 11.24 1.32 -9.16
C PHE A 190 10.81 1.61 -10.60
N LYS A 191 11.14 2.79 -11.11
CA LYS A 191 10.89 3.15 -12.49
C LYS A 191 11.71 2.27 -13.45
N GLU A 192 13.01 2.08 -13.18
CA GLU A 192 13.86 1.17 -13.95
C GLU A 192 13.29 -0.27 -13.96
N GLU A 193 12.90 -0.82 -12.81
CA GLU A 193 12.30 -2.16 -12.75
C GLU A 193 11.05 -2.30 -13.63
N CYS A 194 10.23 -1.25 -13.72
CA CYS A 194 9.06 -1.26 -14.59
C CYS A 194 9.42 -1.12 -16.07
N GLU A 195 10.35 -0.23 -16.42
CA GLU A 195 10.71 0.08 -17.80
C GLU A 195 11.59 -1.00 -18.44
N GLU A 196 12.55 -1.56 -17.68
CA GLU A 196 13.49 -2.56 -18.19
C GLU A 196 12.99 -4.00 -18.04
N ARG A 197 12.28 -4.30 -16.94
CA ARG A 197 11.86 -5.66 -16.59
C ARG A 197 10.35 -5.90 -16.74
N GLY A 198 9.57 -4.86 -17.04
CA GLY A 198 8.12 -4.95 -17.16
C GLY A 198 7.41 -5.19 -15.83
N ALA A 199 8.07 -4.92 -14.70
CA ALA A 199 7.47 -5.06 -13.39
C ALA A 199 6.27 -4.11 -13.22
N THR A 200 5.28 -4.53 -12.44
CA THR A 200 4.10 -3.73 -12.11
C THR A 200 4.14 -3.33 -10.64
N ILE A 201 3.91 -2.07 -10.35
CA ILE A 201 3.97 -1.54 -8.99
C ILE A 201 2.62 -0.96 -8.60
N VAL A 202 2.11 -1.32 -7.42
CA VAL A 202 0.93 -0.72 -6.80
C VAL A 202 1.38 -0.04 -5.51
N TYR A 203 1.29 1.28 -5.49
CA TYR A 203 1.84 2.08 -4.40
C TYR A 203 0.76 2.91 -3.71
N ALA A 204 0.52 2.64 -2.43
CA ALA A 204 -0.29 3.46 -1.54
C ALA A 204 0.62 4.38 -0.72
N THR A 205 0.40 5.69 -0.80
CA THR A 205 1.14 6.70 -0.03
C THR A 205 0.32 7.97 0.17
N HIS A 206 0.69 8.72 1.19
CA HIS A 206 0.19 10.08 1.45
C HIS A 206 1.17 11.17 0.99
N ILE A 207 2.36 10.80 0.50
CA ILE A 207 3.39 11.73 0.03
C ILE A 207 3.35 11.74 -1.50
N PHE A 208 2.84 12.82 -2.07
CA PHE A 208 2.60 12.92 -3.52
C PHE A 208 3.70 13.65 -4.29
N ASP A 209 4.64 14.29 -3.60
CA ASP A 209 5.71 15.08 -4.24
C ASP A 209 6.54 14.23 -5.21
N GLY A 210 6.63 14.67 -6.46
CA GLY A 210 7.36 14.01 -7.54
C GLY A 210 6.64 12.79 -8.14
N LEU A 211 5.47 12.39 -7.62
CA LEU A 211 4.76 11.22 -8.14
C LEU A 211 3.97 11.51 -9.42
N GLU A 212 3.69 12.76 -9.75
CA GLU A 212 3.05 13.15 -11.01
C GLU A 212 3.84 12.77 -12.26
N THR A 213 5.18 12.73 -12.16
CA THR A 213 6.06 12.30 -13.25
C THR A 213 6.44 10.83 -13.17
N TRP A 214 6.29 10.24 -11.99
CA TRP A 214 6.64 8.85 -11.72
C TRP A 214 5.49 7.88 -12.03
N ALA A 215 4.27 8.18 -11.59
CA ALA A 215 3.13 7.29 -11.74
C ALA A 215 2.61 7.27 -13.18
N THR A 216 2.20 6.09 -13.66
CA THR A 216 1.54 5.91 -14.96
C THR A 216 0.03 5.85 -14.83
N ASP A 217 -0.46 5.28 -13.76
CA ASP A 217 -1.88 5.02 -13.51
C ASP A 217 -2.26 5.48 -12.10
N LEU A 218 -3.51 5.82 -11.93
CA LEU A 218 -4.07 6.23 -10.65
C LEU A 218 -5.38 5.47 -10.38
N ALA A 219 -5.51 4.96 -9.15
CA ALA A 219 -6.74 4.36 -8.65
C ALA A 219 -7.18 5.08 -7.37
N TYR A 220 -8.33 5.77 -7.42
CA TYR A 220 -8.89 6.49 -6.28
C TYR A 220 -9.99 5.66 -5.62
N ILE A 221 -9.79 5.33 -4.34
CA ILE A 221 -10.72 4.56 -3.51
C ILE A 221 -11.39 5.47 -2.51
N GLN A 222 -12.70 5.44 -2.48
CA GLN A 222 -13.54 6.15 -1.53
C GLN A 222 -14.62 5.20 -0.99
N ASP A 223 -14.78 5.12 0.34
CA ASP A 223 -15.80 4.29 1.01
C ASP A 223 -15.80 2.82 0.50
N GLY A 224 -14.63 2.26 0.23
CA GLY A 224 -14.50 0.88 -0.28
C GLY A 224 -14.91 0.69 -1.74
N GLU A 225 -15.18 1.76 -2.48
CA GLU A 225 -15.51 1.74 -3.90
C GLU A 225 -14.38 2.37 -4.73
N LEU A 226 -14.17 1.84 -5.92
CA LEU A 226 -13.26 2.45 -6.90
C LEU A 226 -13.97 3.60 -7.61
N ARG A 227 -13.61 4.83 -7.29
CA ARG A 227 -14.22 6.03 -7.88
C ARG A 227 -13.60 6.43 -9.20
N LYS A 228 -12.27 6.27 -9.30
CA LYS A 228 -11.51 6.53 -10.53
C LYS A 228 -10.44 5.47 -10.72
N SER A 229 -10.23 5.06 -11.95
CA SER A 229 -9.11 4.22 -12.37
C SER A 229 -8.77 4.61 -13.80
N GLU A 230 -7.70 5.38 -13.95
CA GLU A 230 -7.30 5.93 -15.24
C GLU A 230 -5.80 6.18 -15.32
N LYS A 231 -5.30 6.33 -16.54
CA LYS A 231 -3.92 6.74 -16.76
C LYS A 231 -3.73 8.18 -16.29
N LEU A 232 -2.63 8.42 -15.58
CA LEU A 232 -2.33 9.75 -15.04
C LEU A 232 -2.26 10.82 -16.15
N SER A 233 -1.74 10.47 -17.33
CA SER A 233 -1.70 11.35 -18.50
C SER A 233 -3.08 11.75 -19.03
N GLY A 234 -4.13 10.97 -18.75
CA GLY A 234 -5.52 11.23 -19.12
C GLY A 234 -6.27 12.09 -18.12
N LEU A 235 -5.74 12.30 -16.92
CA LEU A 235 -6.41 12.99 -15.82
C LEU A 235 -6.57 14.48 -16.15
N GLN A 236 -7.82 14.89 -16.46
CA GLN A 236 -8.10 16.27 -16.90
C GLN A 236 -7.83 17.29 -15.78
N GLU A 237 -8.13 16.91 -14.54
CA GLU A 237 -7.92 17.77 -13.36
C GLU A 237 -6.44 18.14 -13.19
N LEU A 238 -5.52 17.24 -13.54
CA LEU A 238 -4.08 17.48 -13.44
C LEU A 238 -3.58 18.53 -14.44
N LYS A 239 -4.29 18.71 -15.58
CA LYS A 239 -3.96 19.75 -16.56
C LYS A 239 -4.25 21.16 -16.07
N THR A 240 -5.18 21.31 -15.13
CA THR A 240 -5.62 22.59 -14.57
C THR A 240 -5.08 22.84 -13.16
N ALA A 241 -4.63 21.82 -12.49
CA ALA A 241 -4.07 21.88 -11.15
C ALA A 241 -2.56 22.17 -11.17
N THR A 242 -2.03 22.68 -10.07
CA THR A 242 -0.59 22.98 -9.93
C THR A 242 0.26 21.71 -9.80
N ASN A 243 -0.28 20.67 -9.13
CA ASN A 243 0.37 19.39 -8.88
C ASN A 243 -0.65 18.30 -8.52
N LEU A 244 -0.20 17.05 -8.42
CA LEU A 244 -1.04 15.91 -8.07
C LEU A 244 -1.66 16.07 -6.67
N LEU A 245 -0.91 16.62 -5.71
CA LEU A 245 -1.38 16.85 -4.35
C LEU A 245 -2.66 17.70 -4.33
N SER A 246 -2.71 18.80 -5.09
CA SER A 246 -3.88 19.69 -5.13
C SER A 246 -5.12 19.01 -5.73
N VAL A 247 -4.93 18.11 -6.69
CA VAL A 247 -6.03 17.31 -7.25
C VAL A 247 -6.58 16.36 -6.18
N VAL A 248 -5.70 15.59 -5.56
CA VAL A 248 -6.08 14.62 -4.49
C VAL A 248 -6.73 15.35 -3.31
N GLU A 249 -6.16 16.47 -2.87
CA GLU A 249 -6.73 17.31 -1.81
C GLU A 249 -8.17 17.71 -2.13
N SER A 250 -8.44 18.14 -3.37
CA SER A 250 -9.77 18.53 -3.79
C SER A 250 -10.79 17.40 -3.68
N TRP A 251 -10.39 16.17 -4.03
CA TRP A 251 -11.25 14.99 -3.91
C TRP A 251 -11.52 14.64 -2.44
N LEU A 252 -10.48 14.59 -1.62
CA LEU A 252 -10.60 14.29 -0.19
C LEU A 252 -11.44 15.33 0.56
N ARG A 253 -11.29 16.62 0.26
CA ARG A 253 -12.14 17.67 0.82
C ARG A 253 -13.62 17.55 0.39
N ALA A 254 -13.87 17.12 -0.84
CA ALA A 254 -15.23 16.87 -1.32
C ALA A 254 -15.87 15.67 -0.62
N GLU A 255 -15.07 14.63 -0.30
CA GLU A 255 -15.48 13.45 0.48
C GLU A 255 -15.89 13.86 1.90
N THR A 256 -15.01 14.53 2.64
CA THR A 256 -15.27 15.00 4.01
C THR A 256 -16.52 15.87 4.11
N LYS A 257 -16.76 16.74 3.14
CA LYS A 257 -17.98 17.57 3.10
C LYS A 257 -19.24 16.74 2.89
N ARG A 258 -19.19 15.65 2.11
CA ARG A 258 -20.31 14.74 1.91
C ARG A 258 -20.62 13.93 3.15
N GLU A 259 -19.61 13.42 3.84
CA GLU A 259 -19.76 12.70 5.11
C GLU A 259 -20.37 13.57 6.20
N SER A 260 -19.88 14.80 6.37
CA SER A 260 -20.42 15.77 7.31
C SER A 260 -21.90 16.08 7.02
N LYS A 261 -22.29 16.21 5.75
CA LYS A 261 -23.69 16.42 5.35
C LYS A 261 -24.55 15.19 5.63
N LYS A 262 -24.07 13.96 5.36
CA LYS A 262 -24.76 12.71 5.67
C LYS A 262 -24.98 12.57 7.18
N LEU A 263 -23.95 12.86 7.98
CA LEU A 263 -24.02 12.81 9.43
C LEU A 263 -25.04 13.82 9.99
N MET A 264 -25.03 15.06 9.49
CA MET A 264 -26.02 16.09 9.89
C MET A 264 -27.44 15.70 9.50
N ALA A 265 -27.64 15.11 8.32
CA ALA A 265 -28.94 14.63 7.88
C ALA A 265 -29.44 13.46 8.75
N SER A 266 -28.56 12.52 9.13
CA SER A 266 -28.91 11.41 10.03
C SER A 266 -29.23 11.89 11.46
N VAL A 267 -28.46 12.84 11.98
CA VAL A 267 -28.70 13.45 13.31
C VAL A 267 -30.01 14.24 13.31
N SER A 268 -30.36 14.92 12.24
CA SER A 268 -31.64 15.64 12.13
C SER A 268 -32.85 14.70 12.08
N SER A 269 -32.68 13.49 11.52
CA SER A 269 -33.74 12.46 11.49
C SER A 269 -33.92 11.72 12.83
N ILE A 270 -32.91 11.71 13.71
CA ILE A 270 -32.93 11.03 15.01
C ILE A 270 -33.40 11.96 16.16
N ARG A 271 -33.60 13.28 15.91
CA ARG A 271 -34.15 14.20 16.91
C ARG A 271 -35.65 13.94 17.16
N LYS A 272 -36.00 12.73 17.59
CA LYS A 272 -37.09 12.53 18.56
C LYS A 272 -36.48 12.84 19.92
N ALA A 273 -36.96 13.90 20.55
CA ALA A 273 -36.52 14.35 21.86
C ALA A 273 -36.44 13.15 22.83
N SER A 274 -35.23 12.86 23.28
CA SER A 274 -35.08 11.87 24.36
C SER A 274 -35.67 12.43 25.62
N PRO A 275 -36.44 11.63 26.41
CA PRO A 275 -36.97 12.06 27.70
C PRO A 275 -35.89 12.58 28.68
N PHE A 276 -34.61 12.34 28.38
CA PHE A 276 -33.44 12.75 29.16
C PHE A 276 -32.75 14.03 28.68
N ASP A 277 -33.25 14.71 27.64
CA ASP A 277 -32.65 15.95 27.14
C ASP A 277 -32.76 17.12 28.13
N ASN A 278 -33.66 17.03 29.12
CA ASN A 278 -33.83 18.00 30.22
C ASN A 278 -33.22 17.54 31.56
N SER A 279 -32.31 16.56 31.56
CA SER A 279 -31.66 16.09 32.78
C SER A 279 -30.70 17.17 33.31
N PRO A 280 -30.84 17.61 34.59
CA PRO A 280 -29.93 18.57 35.22
C PRO A 280 -28.50 18.04 35.43
N PHE A 281 -28.23 16.79 35.11
CA PHE A 281 -26.92 16.14 35.21
C PHE A 281 -25.96 16.33 34.01
N ARG A 282 -26.31 17.14 33.03
CA ARG A 282 -25.30 17.65 32.04
C ARG A 282 -24.40 18.70 32.69
N SER A 283 -23.61 18.27 33.66
CA SER A 283 -22.59 19.10 34.27
C SER A 283 -21.39 19.18 33.36
N SER A 284 -20.97 20.40 33.03
CA SER A 284 -19.76 20.75 32.28
C SER A 284 -18.44 20.22 32.89
N ARG A 285 -18.50 19.56 34.06
CA ARG A 285 -17.36 18.99 34.76
C ARG A 285 -16.82 17.71 34.13
N HIS A 286 -17.59 16.97 33.30
CA HIS A 286 -17.10 15.76 32.64
C HIS A 286 -16.16 16.02 31.45
N MET A 287 -16.17 17.24 30.90
CA MET A 287 -15.28 17.59 29.79
C MET A 287 -13.92 18.12 30.24
N ALA A 288 -13.70 18.33 31.55
CA ALA A 288 -12.43 18.84 32.09
C ALA A 288 -11.35 17.76 32.28
N TYR A 289 -11.69 16.47 32.14
CA TYR A 289 -10.75 15.34 32.31
C TYR A 289 -10.13 14.82 31.01
N TYR A 290 -10.48 15.40 29.86
CA TYR A 290 -9.96 15.00 28.54
C TYR A 290 -9.27 16.17 27.82
N ARG A 291 -8.45 16.95 28.54
CA ARG A 291 -7.50 17.87 27.94
C ARG A 291 -6.08 17.45 28.27
#